data_ad70e8f7801d61fcbe2134344a4eaa53
#
_entry.id   ad70e8f7801d61fcbe2134344a4eaa53
#
_cell.length_a   1.000
_cell.length_b   1.000
_cell.length_c   1.000
_cell.angle_alpha   90.00
_cell.angle_beta   90.00
_cell.angle_gamma   90.00
#
_symmetry.space_group_name_H-M   'P 1'
#
loop_
_entity.id
_entity.type
_entity.pdbx_description
1 polymer ?
#
loop_
_entity_poly.entity_id
_entity_poly.type
_entity_poly.pdbx_seq_one_letter_code
_entity_poly.pdbx_strand_id
1 'polypeptide(L)'
;MSPVVSPDGRYLAFLRVRTVGRVAIFLLPLTSGPAPSGTPRQLTDDDPGVIGVAWTADGRDLVFSSGGHLGLSRTAKISAAPQSSRTPEPEFLTFGEQATAISIAGTGRLVYSAQFRDSALYELALPARPATPVALAAFSSTFDEQTPHYSPDGQRLAFASTRSGTEEIWIANRDGSKPLQVTSMGGPQCSNPQWSPDGSEILFNSRRAGSGDLYLLRPETGKLTRLTDHPASEGEARWSRDGRWIYFGSNRTGRDEVWRMPAAGGPPIQITRNGGAAAIESGDGFLYYSNHTASPSSIWRVPVDGGSEVRIVDGLSYSINFAVGERGLYFVAIGDTADKPSLDFFDVATGQRSTLVRLDKPFWFGMALAPGERSLLLSLVDSAGSNLMLVDRFP
;
A
#
# COMPACT_ATOMS: atom_id res chain seq x y z
N MET A 1 1.25 8.47 20.20
CA MET A 1 0.36 9.25 19.34
C MET A 1 -0.05 10.48 20.11
N SER A 2 -0.03 11.66 19.50
CA SER A 2 -0.14 12.93 20.23
C SER A 2 -1.56 13.21 20.69
N PRO A 3 -1.88 13.15 21.98
CA PRO A 3 -3.16 13.57 22.52
C PRO A 3 -3.30 15.10 22.44
N VAL A 4 -4.51 15.59 22.22
CA VAL A 4 -4.81 17.03 22.16
C VAL A 4 -5.97 17.38 23.09
N VAL A 5 -5.79 18.41 23.93
CA VAL A 5 -6.82 18.90 24.85
C VAL A 5 -7.68 19.93 24.12
N SER A 6 -9.00 19.89 24.37
CA SER A 6 -9.92 20.89 23.81
C SER A 6 -9.59 22.30 24.31
N PRO A 7 -9.91 23.36 23.54
CA PRO A 7 -9.62 24.74 23.93
C PRO A 7 -10.21 25.14 25.29
N ASP A 8 -11.33 24.56 25.70
CA ASP A 8 -12.01 24.78 26.98
C ASP A 8 -11.47 23.87 28.12
N GLY A 9 -10.49 22.97 27.82
CA GLY A 9 -9.89 22.06 28.79
C GLY A 9 -10.78 20.88 29.22
N ARG A 10 -11.96 20.69 28.64
CA ARG A 10 -12.94 19.69 29.11
C ARG A 10 -12.77 18.30 28.52
N TYR A 11 -12.08 18.19 27.38
CA TYR A 11 -11.91 16.91 26.66
C TYR A 11 -10.46 16.71 26.24
N LEU A 12 -10.06 15.45 26.26
CA LEU A 12 -8.83 14.95 25.64
C LEU A 12 -9.22 14.12 24.43
N ALA A 13 -8.79 14.52 23.24
CA ALA A 13 -8.88 13.70 22.05
C ALA A 13 -7.56 12.94 21.85
N PHE A 14 -7.63 11.66 21.54
CA PHE A 14 -6.45 10.83 21.30
C PHE A 14 -6.73 9.70 20.31
N LEU A 15 -5.70 9.22 19.69
CA LEU A 15 -5.76 8.11 18.74
C LEU A 15 -5.49 6.80 19.46
N ARG A 16 -6.34 5.81 19.23
CA ARG A 16 -6.19 4.46 19.76
C ARG A 16 -6.11 3.44 18.64
N VAL A 17 -5.02 2.68 18.61
CA VAL A 17 -4.87 1.52 17.73
C VAL A 17 -5.80 0.42 18.23
N ARG A 18 -6.70 -0.05 17.37
CA ARG A 18 -7.64 -1.14 17.65
C ARG A 18 -7.10 -2.47 17.17
N THR A 19 -6.62 -2.49 15.94
CA THR A 19 -5.88 -3.61 15.33
C THR A 19 -4.77 -3.04 14.45
N VAL A 20 -3.88 -3.88 13.96
CA VAL A 20 -2.81 -3.43 13.05
C VAL A 20 -3.43 -2.71 11.85
N GLY A 21 -3.03 -1.46 11.66
CA GLY A 21 -3.53 -0.62 10.57
C GLY A 21 -4.91 0.00 10.79
N ARG A 22 -5.56 -0.18 11.95
CA ARG A 22 -6.84 0.46 12.27
C ARG A 22 -6.74 1.34 13.51
N VAL A 23 -7.07 2.59 13.35
CA VAL A 23 -6.98 3.64 14.37
C VAL A 23 -8.32 4.33 14.50
N ALA A 24 -8.78 4.58 15.73
CA ALA A 24 -9.96 5.37 15.96
C ALA A 24 -9.63 6.57 16.86
N ILE A 25 -10.40 7.66 16.69
CA ILE A 25 -10.35 8.83 17.55
C ILE A 25 -11.24 8.56 18.76
N PHE A 26 -10.69 8.80 19.94
CA PHE A 26 -11.41 8.72 21.20
C PHE A 26 -11.43 10.07 21.90
N LEU A 27 -12.54 10.36 22.57
CA LEU A 27 -12.72 11.50 23.47
C LEU A 27 -12.81 11.01 24.92
N LEU A 28 -11.99 11.60 25.80
CA LEU A 28 -12.01 11.39 27.23
C LEU A 28 -12.43 12.70 27.92
N PRO A 29 -13.54 12.72 28.67
CA PRO A 29 -13.87 13.88 29.49
C PRO A 29 -12.81 14.10 30.60
N LEU A 30 -12.48 15.36 30.85
CA LEU A 30 -11.55 15.77 31.90
C LEU A 30 -12.32 16.48 33.01
N THR A 31 -11.80 16.40 34.24
CA THR A 31 -12.24 17.27 35.35
C THR A 31 -11.70 18.69 35.14
N SER A 32 -12.00 19.60 36.03
CA SER A 32 -11.40 20.96 36.06
C SER A 32 -9.86 20.95 36.24
N GLY A 33 -9.24 19.78 36.32
CA GLY A 33 -7.81 19.49 36.28
C GLY A 33 -7.50 18.40 35.27
N PRO A 34 -6.24 17.94 35.13
CA PRO A 34 -5.84 16.98 34.11
C PRO A 34 -6.29 15.52 34.40
N ALA A 35 -7.16 15.30 35.39
CA ALA A 35 -7.66 13.96 35.73
C ALA A 35 -8.87 13.57 34.84
N PRO A 36 -8.97 12.30 34.41
CA PRO A 36 -10.14 11.82 33.66
C PRO A 36 -11.39 11.85 34.53
N SER A 37 -12.55 12.23 33.95
CA SER A 37 -13.86 12.26 34.62
C SER A 37 -14.84 11.23 34.10
N GLY A 38 -14.37 10.24 33.35
CA GLY A 38 -15.25 9.20 32.77
C GLY A 38 -14.49 8.19 31.93
N THR A 39 -15.25 7.39 31.18
CA THR A 39 -14.70 6.44 30.23
C THR A 39 -14.51 7.08 28.85
N PRO A 40 -13.44 6.73 28.10
CA PRO A 40 -13.25 7.21 26.74
C PRO A 40 -14.40 6.78 25.82
N ARG A 41 -14.94 7.72 25.05
CA ARG A 41 -15.93 7.49 24.01
C ARG A 41 -15.25 7.43 22.64
N GLN A 42 -15.55 6.41 21.87
CA GLN A 42 -15.11 6.32 20.47
C GLN A 42 -15.90 7.34 19.63
N LEU A 43 -15.19 8.09 18.79
CA LEU A 43 -15.76 9.15 17.96
C LEU A 43 -15.81 8.78 16.48
N THR A 44 -14.84 8.05 15.99
CA THR A 44 -14.82 7.53 14.61
C THR A 44 -14.88 6.02 14.60
N ASP A 45 -15.41 5.45 13.52
CA ASP A 45 -15.20 4.03 13.26
C ASP A 45 -13.71 3.75 13.03
N ASP A 46 -13.32 2.48 13.04
CA ASP A 46 -11.93 2.07 12.85
C ASP A 46 -11.45 2.45 11.43
N ASP A 47 -10.68 3.53 11.32
CA ASP A 47 -10.15 4.06 10.06
C ASP A 47 -8.73 3.52 9.81
N PRO A 48 -8.39 3.10 8.60
CA PRO A 48 -7.08 2.54 8.28
C PRO A 48 -5.91 3.54 8.31
N GLY A 49 -6.08 4.75 8.84
CA GLY A 49 -4.94 5.65 8.83
C GLY A 49 -5.14 7.05 9.38
N VAL A 50 -5.82 7.20 10.50
CA VAL A 50 -5.79 8.49 11.20
C VAL A 50 -4.38 8.76 11.72
N ILE A 51 -3.74 9.84 11.26
CA ILE A 51 -2.36 10.17 11.61
C ILE A 51 -2.27 11.38 12.55
N GLY A 52 -3.04 12.42 12.29
CA GLY A 52 -3.04 13.66 13.07
C GLY A 52 -4.44 14.07 13.50
N VAL A 53 -4.58 14.70 14.64
CA VAL A 53 -5.84 15.25 15.13
C VAL A 53 -5.61 16.60 15.80
N ALA A 54 -6.51 17.58 15.54
CA ALA A 54 -6.48 18.89 16.15
C ALA A 54 -7.91 19.37 16.44
N TRP A 55 -8.11 20.16 17.50
CA TRP A 55 -9.38 20.81 17.80
C TRP A 55 -9.55 22.06 16.93
N THR A 56 -10.78 22.32 16.49
CA THR A 56 -11.16 23.64 15.97
C THR A 56 -11.01 24.70 17.09
N ALA A 57 -10.81 25.94 16.71
CA ALA A 57 -10.60 27.03 17.66
C ALA A 57 -11.78 27.23 18.63
N ASP A 58 -12.98 26.93 18.18
CA ASP A 58 -14.21 27.00 18.98
C ASP A 58 -14.47 25.73 19.84
N GLY A 59 -13.64 24.70 19.69
CA GLY A 59 -13.73 23.45 20.46
C GLY A 59 -14.93 22.57 20.11
N ARG A 60 -15.61 22.82 18.99
CA ARG A 60 -16.81 22.04 18.59
C ARG A 60 -16.49 20.81 17.80
N ASP A 61 -15.44 20.89 16.98
CA ASP A 61 -15.07 19.84 16.03
C ASP A 61 -13.61 19.42 16.19
N LEU A 62 -13.31 18.23 15.69
CA LEU A 62 -11.96 17.74 15.49
C LEU A 62 -11.66 17.68 13.99
N VAL A 63 -10.51 18.16 13.61
CA VAL A 63 -9.95 18.01 12.27
C VAL A 63 -8.87 16.93 12.32
N PHE A 64 -8.89 16.00 11.39
CA PHE A 64 -7.95 14.89 11.36
C PHE A 64 -7.62 14.47 9.94
N SER A 65 -6.50 13.80 9.79
CA SER A 65 -6.07 13.17 8.55
C SER A 65 -6.51 11.71 8.54
N SER A 66 -7.19 11.28 7.50
CA SER A 66 -7.73 9.92 7.30
C SER A 66 -7.16 9.29 6.03
N GLY A 67 -6.88 8.00 6.05
CA GLY A 67 -6.46 7.22 4.88
C GLY A 67 -4.94 6.95 4.74
N GLY A 68 -4.12 7.27 5.73
CA GLY A 68 -2.70 7.39 5.58
C GLY A 68 -1.78 6.27 6.05
N HIS A 69 -1.65 5.14 5.36
CA HIS A 69 -0.39 4.40 5.40
C HIS A 69 0.22 4.11 4.03
N LEU A 70 -0.59 4.04 2.98
CA LEU A 70 -0.14 3.71 1.63
C LEU A 70 -0.95 4.46 0.54
N GLY A 71 -1.75 5.47 0.91
CA GLY A 71 -2.59 6.21 -0.01
C GLY A 71 -2.64 7.70 0.30
N LEU A 72 -3.31 8.44 -0.53
CA LEU A 72 -3.55 9.86 -0.34
C LEU A 72 -4.41 10.06 0.92
N SER A 73 -3.81 10.51 2.02
CA SER A 73 -4.57 10.92 3.18
C SER A 73 -5.41 12.14 2.84
N ARG A 74 -6.65 12.15 3.33
CA ARG A 74 -7.58 13.29 3.20
C ARG A 74 -7.85 13.90 4.56
N THR A 75 -8.00 15.20 4.59
CA THR A 75 -8.40 15.87 5.83
C THR A 75 -9.90 15.82 5.99
N ALA A 76 -10.37 15.45 7.17
CA ALA A 76 -11.77 15.40 7.54
C ALA A 76 -12.03 16.15 8.84
N LYS A 77 -13.29 16.60 9.00
CA LYS A 77 -13.81 17.22 10.21
C LYS A 77 -14.91 16.35 10.81
N ILE A 78 -14.95 16.23 12.12
CA ILE A 78 -15.98 15.47 12.83
C ILE A 78 -16.43 16.21 14.08
N SER A 79 -17.74 16.22 14.32
CA SER A 79 -18.30 16.87 15.51
C SER A 79 -17.94 16.14 16.80
N ALA A 80 -17.40 16.86 17.76
CA ALA A 80 -17.09 16.37 19.11
C ALA A 80 -18.31 16.40 20.05
N ALA A 81 -19.45 16.99 19.63
CA ALA A 81 -20.64 17.14 20.45
C ALA A 81 -21.13 15.78 21.01
N PRO A 82 -21.63 15.72 22.24
CA PRO A 82 -22.28 14.54 22.78
C PRO A 82 -23.54 14.28 21.98
N GLN A 83 -23.54 13.29 21.10
CA GLN A 83 -24.73 12.89 20.34
C GLN A 83 -25.36 11.64 20.91
N SER A 84 -26.70 11.57 20.83
CA SER A 84 -27.49 10.40 21.16
C SER A 84 -27.28 9.31 20.11
N SER A 85 -26.80 8.15 20.50
CA SER A 85 -26.90 6.84 19.87
C SER A 85 -26.24 6.57 18.49
N ARG A 86 -25.71 7.54 17.73
CA ARG A 86 -25.05 7.30 16.45
C ARG A 86 -23.67 7.94 16.39
N THR A 87 -22.68 7.23 15.86
CA THR A 87 -21.36 7.78 15.56
C THR A 87 -21.52 8.87 14.48
N PRO A 88 -20.99 10.09 14.68
CA PRO A 88 -21.07 11.13 13.65
C PRO A 88 -20.27 10.72 12.42
N GLU A 89 -20.77 11.06 11.24
CA GLU A 89 -20.03 10.82 10.00
C GLU A 89 -19.01 11.94 9.77
N PRO A 90 -17.77 11.60 9.36
CA PRO A 90 -16.76 12.60 9.02
C PRO A 90 -17.14 13.39 7.76
N GLU A 91 -16.96 14.70 7.79
CA GLU A 91 -17.05 15.59 6.64
C GLU A 91 -15.64 15.78 6.04
N PHE A 92 -15.44 15.32 4.82
CA PHE A 92 -14.16 15.52 4.12
C PHE A 92 -14.02 16.97 3.65
N LEU A 93 -12.87 17.55 3.92
CA LEU A 93 -12.53 18.90 3.52
C LEU A 93 -12.00 18.94 2.08
N THR A 94 -12.14 20.07 1.42
CA THR A 94 -11.70 20.28 0.03
C THR A 94 -10.20 20.57 -0.09
N PHE A 95 -9.46 20.50 1.00
CA PHE A 95 -8.01 20.71 1.08
C PHE A 95 -7.39 19.68 2.04
N GLY A 96 -6.08 19.69 2.15
CA GLY A 96 -5.34 18.82 3.07
C GLY A 96 -5.19 17.41 2.56
N GLU A 97 -5.08 17.25 1.25
CA GLU A 97 -4.60 15.99 0.67
C GLU A 97 -3.17 15.72 1.14
N GLN A 98 -2.89 14.47 1.50
CA GLN A 98 -1.60 14.02 2.04
C GLN A 98 -1.17 14.73 3.34
N ALA A 99 -2.11 15.29 4.09
CA ALA A 99 -1.82 15.89 5.39
C ALA A 99 -1.41 14.81 6.41
N THR A 100 -0.31 15.03 7.12
CA THR A 100 0.20 14.09 8.13
C THR A 100 0.22 14.66 9.53
N ALA A 101 0.50 15.95 9.67
CA ALA A 101 0.46 16.66 10.95
C ALA A 101 -0.46 17.86 10.79
N ILE A 102 -1.39 18.03 11.72
CA ILE A 102 -2.38 19.10 11.69
C ILE A 102 -2.32 19.84 13.01
N SER A 103 -2.30 21.18 12.93
CA SER A 103 -2.38 22.06 14.09
C SER A 103 -3.30 23.22 13.78
N ILE A 104 -4.13 23.62 14.76
CA ILE A 104 -5.03 24.77 14.64
C ILE A 104 -4.76 25.74 15.79
N ALA A 105 -4.48 26.99 15.42
CA ALA A 105 -4.32 28.06 16.39
C ALA A 105 -5.67 28.64 16.81
N GLY A 106 -5.75 29.19 18.03
CA GLY A 106 -6.97 29.86 18.54
C GLY A 106 -7.43 31.05 17.68
N THR A 107 -6.58 31.52 16.75
CA THR A 107 -6.92 32.57 15.77
C THR A 107 -7.63 32.06 14.51
N GLY A 108 -7.97 30.76 14.44
CA GLY A 108 -8.58 30.13 13.26
C GLY A 108 -7.57 29.91 12.11
N ARG A 109 -6.28 29.76 12.40
CA ARG A 109 -5.28 29.35 11.44
C ARG A 109 -5.01 27.88 11.57
N LEU A 110 -5.22 27.14 10.47
CA LEU A 110 -4.88 25.72 10.37
C LEU A 110 -3.59 25.58 9.60
N VAL A 111 -2.62 24.88 10.20
CA VAL A 111 -1.36 24.50 9.55
C VAL A 111 -1.30 23.00 9.46
N TYR A 112 -0.89 22.48 8.30
CA TYR A 112 -0.66 21.06 8.12
C TYR A 112 0.59 20.78 7.29
N SER A 113 1.22 19.65 7.53
CA SER A 113 2.31 19.14 6.69
C SER A 113 1.72 18.27 5.60
N ALA A 114 1.83 18.68 4.34
CA ALA A 114 1.48 17.88 3.19
C ALA A 114 2.72 17.13 2.71
N GLN A 115 2.68 15.80 2.75
CA GLN A 115 3.74 15.00 2.17
C GLN A 115 3.58 14.93 0.65
N PHE A 116 4.70 14.94 -0.05
CA PHE A 116 4.72 14.65 -1.47
C PHE A 116 5.80 13.61 -1.76
N ARG A 117 5.54 12.82 -2.77
CA ARG A 117 6.50 11.89 -3.34
C ARG A 117 6.32 11.88 -4.85
N ASP A 118 7.45 11.79 -5.50
CA ASP A 118 7.56 11.57 -6.92
C ASP A 118 8.36 10.30 -7.09
N SER A 119 7.77 9.27 -7.66
CA SER A 119 8.41 8.01 -7.98
C SER A 119 8.16 7.65 -9.44
N ALA A 120 9.19 7.13 -10.10
CA ALA A 120 9.11 6.76 -11.49
C ALA A 120 9.50 5.30 -11.71
N LEU A 121 9.08 4.75 -12.84
CA LEU A 121 9.45 3.41 -13.25
C LEU A 121 10.78 3.42 -14.01
N TYR A 122 11.71 2.60 -13.53
CA TYR A 122 13.05 2.43 -14.06
C TYR A 122 13.23 1.02 -14.58
N GLU A 123 13.82 0.88 -15.76
CA GLU A 123 14.18 -0.42 -16.32
C GLU A 123 15.66 -0.71 -16.09
N LEU A 124 15.95 -1.88 -15.56
CA LEU A 124 17.29 -2.42 -15.42
C LEU A 124 17.43 -3.65 -16.31
N ALA A 125 18.35 -3.60 -17.28
CA ALA A 125 18.65 -4.74 -18.14
C ALA A 125 19.32 -5.90 -17.36
N LEU A 126 18.97 -7.12 -17.70
CA LEU A 126 19.58 -8.35 -17.13
C LEU A 126 20.34 -9.13 -18.24
N PRO A 127 21.47 -9.82 -17.91
CA PRO A 127 22.13 -9.81 -16.61
C PRO A 127 22.71 -8.43 -16.28
N ALA A 128 22.48 -7.97 -15.07
CA ALA A 128 23.03 -6.72 -14.59
C ALA A 128 24.56 -6.85 -14.54
N ARG A 129 25.23 -6.38 -15.56
CA ARG A 129 26.64 -5.94 -15.49
C ARG A 129 26.55 -4.52 -14.97
N PRO A 130 27.61 -3.90 -14.39
CA PRO A 130 27.43 -2.61 -13.70
C PRO A 130 26.64 -1.63 -14.59
N ALA A 131 25.33 -1.72 -14.47
CA ALA A 131 24.34 -0.98 -15.25
C ALA A 131 23.48 -0.21 -14.26
N THR A 132 23.35 1.06 -14.52
CA THR A 132 22.44 1.92 -13.78
C THR A 132 21.01 1.71 -14.29
N PRO A 133 19.99 1.62 -13.44
CA PRO A 133 18.60 1.65 -13.88
C PRO A 133 18.32 2.91 -14.72
N VAL A 134 17.61 2.74 -15.82
CA VAL A 134 17.26 3.84 -16.74
C VAL A 134 15.79 4.16 -16.58
N ALA A 135 15.48 5.43 -16.32
CA ALA A 135 14.09 5.89 -16.24
C ALA A 135 13.38 5.67 -17.58
N LEU A 136 12.18 5.12 -17.54
CA LEU A 136 11.30 5.11 -18.70
C LEU A 136 10.79 6.55 -18.91
N ALA A 137 11.13 7.17 -20.02
CA ALA A 137 10.93 8.60 -20.27
C ALA A 137 9.47 9.07 -20.11
N ALA A 138 8.50 8.20 -20.37
CA ALA A 138 7.08 8.52 -20.22
C ALA A 138 6.59 8.55 -18.75
N PHE A 139 7.40 8.11 -17.80
CA PHE A 139 7.14 8.16 -16.36
C PHE A 139 7.95 9.24 -15.64
N SER A 140 8.63 10.12 -16.38
CA SER A 140 9.24 11.33 -15.83
C SER A 140 8.15 12.37 -15.54
N SER A 141 7.41 12.14 -14.46
CA SER A 141 6.29 12.98 -14.01
C SER A 141 6.51 13.37 -12.56
N THR A 142 5.66 14.24 -12.02
CA THR A 142 5.65 14.61 -10.59
C THR A 142 4.65 13.78 -9.79
N PHE A 143 4.27 12.62 -10.29
CA PHE A 143 3.29 11.71 -9.68
C PHE A 143 3.94 10.43 -9.18
N ASP A 144 3.29 9.76 -8.22
CA ASP A 144 3.70 8.43 -7.79
C ASP A 144 3.34 7.38 -8.86
N GLU A 145 4.36 6.65 -9.33
CA GLU A 145 4.26 5.51 -10.23
C GLU A 145 4.79 4.28 -9.51
N GLN A 146 3.93 3.27 -9.30
CA GLN A 146 4.33 2.15 -8.46
C GLN A 146 3.69 0.82 -8.87
N THR A 147 4.18 -0.27 -8.29
CA THR A 147 3.68 -1.63 -8.48
C THR A 147 3.51 -2.04 -9.94
N PRO A 148 4.54 -1.88 -10.79
CA PRO A 148 4.44 -2.23 -12.20
C PRO A 148 4.27 -3.73 -12.43
N HIS A 149 3.61 -4.11 -13.52
CA HIS A 149 3.56 -5.47 -14.02
C HIS A 149 3.52 -5.52 -15.53
N TYR A 150 4.34 -6.38 -16.14
CA TYR A 150 4.31 -6.61 -17.59
C TYR A 150 3.11 -7.45 -18.00
N SER A 151 2.53 -7.16 -19.17
CA SER A 151 1.65 -8.11 -19.85
C SER A 151 2.42 -9.37 -20.24
N PRO A 152 1.77 -10.53 -20.40
CA PRO A 152 2.45 -11.80 -20.72
C PRO A 152 3.29 -11.75 -21.99
N ASP A 153 2.87 -10.96 -22.99
CA ASP A 153 3.60 -10.71 -24.23
C ASP A 153 4.75 -9.68 -24.08
N GLY A 154 4.85 -9.04 -22.90
CA GLY A 154 5.85 -8.02 -22.60
C GLY A 154 5.69 -6.71 -23.35
N GLN A 155 4.54 -6.47 -24.03
CA GLN A 155 4.33 -5.27 -24.85
C GLN A 155 3.66 -4.13 -24.08
N ARG A 156 2.98 -4.45 -22.98
CA ARG A 156 2.27 -3.46 -22.14
C ARG A 156 2.71 -3.54 -20.70
N LEU A 157 2.48 -2.46 -19.98
CA LEU A 157 2.64 -2.34 -18.53
C LEU A 157 1.30 -2.05 -17.91
N ALA A 158 1.02 -2.63 -16.75
CA ALA A 158 0.02 -2.15 -15.80
C ALA A 158 0.75 -1.60 -14.58
N PHE A 159 0.29 -0.50 -14.01
CA PHE A 159 0.90 0.16 -12.86
C PHE A 159 -0.14 0.97 -12.10
N ALA A 160 0.14 1.25 -10.83
CA ALA A 160 -0.65 2.20 -10.05
C ALA A 160 -0.05 3.61 -10.20
N SER A 161 -0.91 4.62 -10.32
CA SER A 161 -0.48 6.01 -10.44
C SER A 161 -1.46 6.98 -9.80
N THR A 162 -0.93 8.05 -9.23
CA THR A 162 -1.70 9.15 -8.63
C THR A 162 -1.99 10.31 -9.58
N ARG A 163 -1.62 10.19 -10.86
CA ARG A 163 -1.74 11.28 -11.87
C ARG A 163 -3.15 11.79 -12.12
N SER A 164 -4.18 11.04 -11.74
CA SER A 164 -5.59 11.47 -11.81
C SER A 164 -6.11 12.13 -10.53
N GLY A 165 -5.23 12.37 -9.54
CA GLY A 165 -5.62 12.91 -8.23
C GLY A 165 -5.95 11.85 -7.19
N THR A 166 -6.25 10.62 -7.61
CA THR A 166 -6.41 9.43 -6.76
C THR A 166 -5.54 8.31 -7.31
N GLU A 167 -5.18 7.36 -6.47
CA GLU A 167 -4.42 6.19 -6.90
C GLU A 167 -5.32 5.26 -7.70
N GLU A 168 -5.01 5.11 -8.99
CA GLU A 168 -5.78 4.32 -9.96
C GLU A 168 -4.86 3.40 -10.75
N ILE A 169 -5.43 2.37 -11.40
CA ILE A 169 -4.69 1.51 -12.30
C ILE A 169 -4.64 2.11 -13.69
N TRP A 170 -3.45 2.12 -14.24
CA TRP A 170 -3.12 2.59 -15.57
C TRP A 170 -2.47 1.48 -16.38
N ILE A 171 -2.63 1.52 -17.68
CA ILE A 171 -1.88 0.70 -18.64
C ILE A 171 -1.12 1.62 -19.60
N ALA A 172 0.03 1.16 -20.07
CA ALA A 172 0.84 1.86 -21.06
C ALA A 172 1.52 0.85 -21.99
N ASN A 173 2.11 1.33 -23.09
CA ASN A 173 3.09 0.53 -23.83
C ASN A 173 4.29 0.21 -22.94
N ARG A 174 5.09 -0.78 -23.32
CA ARG A 174 6.31 -1.17 -22.59
C ARG A 174 7.28 -0.02 -22.33
N ASP A 175 7.41 0.90 -23.30
CA ASP A 175 8.27 2.10 -23.18
C ASP A 175 7.64 3.21 -22.33
N GLY A 176 6.47 2.97 -21.75
CA GLY A 176 5.69 3.92 -20.97
C GLY A 176 4.85 4.88 -21.80
N SER A 177 4.92 4.85 -23.13
CA SER A 177 4.10 5.70 -23.98
C SER A 177 2.62 5.32 -23.93
N LYS A 178 1.74 6.24 -24.30
CA LYS A 178 0.29 6.08 -24.36
C LYS A 178 -0.34 5.60 -23.05
N PRO A 179 -0.06 6.23 -21.89
CA PRO A 179 -0.69 5.85 -20.65
C PRO A 179 -2.20 6.08 -20.71
N LEU A 180 -2.96 5.06 -20.29
CA LEU A 180 -4.41 5.06 -20.26
C LEU A 180 -4.88 4.65 -18.87
N GLN A 181 -5.71 5.47 -18.23
CA GLN A 181 -6.39 5.11 -16.99
C GLN A 181 -7.46 4.06 -17.28
N VAL A 182 -7.43 2.95 -16.53
CA VAL A 182 -8.38 1.84 -16.74
C VAL A 182 -9.29 1.61 -15.54
N THR A 183 -9.03 2.28 -14.41
CA THR A 183 -9.95 2.30 -13.26
C THR A 183 -10.35 3.73 -12.89
N SER A 184 -11.49 3.86 -12.26
CA SER A 184 -12.01 5.10 -11.66
C SER A 184 -12.71 4.73 -10.37
N MET A 185 -11.92 4.24 -9.41
CA MET A 185 -12.44 3.75 -8.13
C MET A 185 -12.81 4.91 -7.18
N GLY A 186 -12.19 6.07 -7.38
CA GLY A 186 -12.50 7.32 -6.65
C GLY A 186 -12.25 7.26 -5.17
N GLY A 187 -11.33 6.40 -4.73
CA GLY A 187 -11.10 6.32 -3.31
C GLY A 187 -10.09 5.34 -2.86
N PRO A 188 -9.86 5.21 -1.55
CA PRO A 188 -8.51 5.05 -1.06
C PRO A 188 -7.91 3.77 -1.58
N GLN A 189 -6.74 3.89 -2.15
CA GLN A 189 -5.87 2.82 -2.64
C GLN A 189 -6.50 1.94 -3.73
N CYS A 190 -5.90 2.00 -4.91
CA CYS A 190 -6.13 1.10 -6.02
C CYS A 190 -4.75 0.70 -6.56
N SER A 191 -4.22 -0.46 -6.18
CA SER A 191 -2.81 -0.79 -6.36
C SER A 191 -2.54 -2.24 -6.70
N ASN A 192 -1.28 -2.54 -6.99
CA ASN A 192 -0.75 -3.87 -7.23
C ASN A 192 -1.42 -4.60 -8.41
N PRO A 193 -1.50 -3.97 -9.61
CA PRO A 193 -2.10 -4.61 -10.77
C PRO A 193 -1.27 -5.79 -11.26
N GLN A 194 -1.96 -6.85 -11.68
CA GLN A 194 -1.35 -8.07 -12.20
C GLN A 194 -2.11 -8.54 -13.44
N TRP A 195 -1.46 -8.57 -14.59
CA TRP A 195 -2.02 -9.19 -15.78
C TRP A 195 -2.26 -10.68 -15.54
N SER A 196 -3.40 -11.19 -15.99
CA SER A 196 -3.62 -12.64 -16.08
C SER A 196 -2.62 -13.28 -17.05
N PRO A 197 -2.30 -14.58 -16.90
CA PRO A 197 -1.35 -15.26 -17.79
C PRO A 197 -1.74 -15.25 -19.28
N ASP A 198 -3.03 -15.12 -19.58
CA ASP A 198 -3.57 -14.99 -20.96
C ASP A 198 -3.65 -13.52 -21.44
N GLY A 199 -3.35 -12.55 -20.56
CA GLY A 199 -3.39 -11.12 -20.86
C GLY A 199 -4.78 -10.50 -21.02
N SER A 200 -5.85 -11.22 -20.66
CA SER A 200 -7.22 -10.75 -20.84
C SER A 200 -7.77 -9.93 -19.68
N GLU A 201 -7.20 -10.09 -18.48
CA GLU A 201 -7.68 -9.46 -17.25
C GLU A 201 -6.54 -8.85 -16.44
N ILE A 202 -6.87 -7.87 -15.61
CA ILE A 202 -5.98 -7.29 -14.60
C ILE A 202 -6.61 -7.52 -13.23
N LEU A 203 -5.90 -8.27 -12.39
CA LEU A 203 -6.16 -8.43 -10.97
C LEU A 203 -5.54 -7.26 -10.23
N PHE A 204 -6.24 -6.66 -9.27
CA PHE A 204 -5.70 -5.59 -8.42
C PHE A 204 -6.43 -5.56 -7.07
N ASN A 205 -5.90 -4.82 -6.11
CA ASN A 205 -6.57 -4.59 -4.84
C ASN A 205 -7.04 -3.14 -4.69
N SER A 206 -8.18 -2.95 -4.01
CA SER A 206 -8.70 -1.65 -3.66
C SER A 206 -9.40 -1.66 -2.31
N ARG A 207 -9.34 -0.52 -1.61
CA ARG A 207 -10.03 -0.29 -0.34
C ARG A 207 -11.33 0.51 -0.49
N ARG A 208 -11.85 0.63 -1.71
CA ARG A 208 -13.09 1.37 -1.98
C ARG A 208 -14.26 0.95 -1.08
N ALA A 209 -14.33 -0.33 -0.71
CA ALA A 209 -15.39 -0.88 0.13
C ALA A 209 -15.05 -0.87 1.64
N GLY A 210 -13.96 -0.22 2.06
CA GLY A 210 -13.53 -0.10 3.46
C GLY A 210 -12.33 -0.98 3.79
N SER A 211 -12.42 -2.31 3.70
CA SER A 211 -11.29 -3.23 3.76
C SER A 211 -10.58 -3.35 2.41
N GLY A 212 -9.36 -3.89 2.39
CA GLY A 212 -8.71 -4.29 1.15
C GLY A 212 -9.45 -5.46 0.52
N ASP A 213 -9.88 -5.30 -0.73
CA ASP A 213 -10.55 -6.34 -1.51
C ASP A 213 -9.86 -6.54 -2.84
N LEU A 214 -10.07 -7.71 -3.43
CA LEU A 214 -9.55 -8.08 -4.73
C LEU A 214 -10.59 -7.82 -5.82
N TYR A 215 -10.11 -7.27 -6.93
CA TYR A 215 -10.92 -6.93 -8.10
C TYR A 215 -10.29 -7.48 -9.37
N LEU A 216 -11.14 -7.84 -10.33
CA LEU A 216 -10.76 -8.14 -11.73
C LEU A 216 -11.31 -7.07 -12.65
N LEU A 217 -10.47 -6.59 -13.53
CA LEU A 217 -10.80 -5.68 -14.61
C LEU A 217 -10.50 -6.35 -15.95
N ARG A 218 -11.43 -6.30 -16.88
CA ARG A 218 -11.20 -6.58 -18.32
C ARG A 218 -10.95 -5.26 -19.05
N PRO A 219 -9.71 -4.91 -19.38
CA PRO A 219 -9.40 -3.61 -19.95
C PRO A 219 -10.14 -3.32 -21.27
N GLU A 220 -10.34 -4.35 -22.10
CA GLU A 220 -10.99 -4.23 -23.41
C GLU A 220 -12.47 -3.83 -23.32
N THR A 221 -13.16 -4.18 -22.23
CA THR A 221 -14.59 -3.93 -22.05
C THR A 221 -14.91 -2.98 -20.91
N GLY A 222 -13.92 -2.67 -20.06
CA GLY A 222 -14.12 -1.92 -18.82
C GLY A 222 -14.90 -2.71 -17.74
N LYS A 223 -15.14 -4.02 -17.95
CA LYS A 223 -15.89 -4.84 -16.98
C LYS A 223 -15.07 -5.00 -15.70
N LEU A 224 -15.64 -4.52 -14.59
CA LEU A 224 -15.08 -4.63 -13.25
C LEU A 224 -15.87 -5.66 -12.43
N THR A 225 -15.15 -6.55 -11.73
CA THR A 225 -15.74 -7.58 -10.86
C THR A 225 -15.01 -7.55 -9.52
N ARG A 226 -15.73 -7.43 -8.41
CA ARG A 226 -15.19 -7.62 -7.06
C ARG A 226 -15.14 -9.12 -6.78
N LEU A 227 -13.96 -9.64 -6.42
CA LEU A 227 -13.75 -11.07 -6.15
C LEU A 227 -13.94 -11.44 -4.68
N THR A 228 -13.62 -10.51 -3.78
CA THR A 228 -13.69 -10.75 -2.33
C THR A 228 -14.50 -9.66 -1.65
N ASP A 229 -15.18 -10.01 -0.54
CA ASP A 229 -16.03 -9.13 0.26
C ASP A 229 -15.88 -9.40 1.77
N HIS A 230 -14.82 -10.05 2.17
CA HIS A 230 -14.56 -10.39 3.57
C HIS A 230 -14.23 -9.14 4.39
N PRO A 231 -14.68 -9.03 5.69
CA PRO A 231 -14.33 -7.89 6.54
C PRO A 231 -12.82 -7.72 6.83
N ALA A 232 -12.04 -8.80 6.70
CA ALA A 232 -10.59 -8.74 6.78
C ALA A 232 -10.01 -8.07 5.52
N SER A 233 -8.77 -7.58 5.62
CA SER A 233 -8.06 -7.01 4.48
C SER A 233 -7.44 -8.12 3.63
N GLU A 234 -7.67 -8.05 2.32
CA GLU A 234 -7.01 -8.86 1.31
C GLU A 234 -6.17 -7.97 0.40
N GLY A 235 -4.99 -8.46 0.02
CA GLY A 235 -4.08 -7.72 -0.84
C GLY A 235 -2.94 -8.57 -1.37
N GLU A 236 -2.00 -7.91 -2.05
CA GLU A 236 -0.77 -8.49 -2.58
C GLU A 236 -1.04 -9.69 -3.52
N ALA A 237 -2.18 -9.63 -4.23
CA ALA A 237 -2.68 -10.76 -5.01
C ALA A 237 -1.82 -11.05 -6.25
N ARG A 238 -1.67 -12.32 -6.59
CA ARG A 238 -0.94 -12.86 -7.73
C ARG A 238 -1.69 -14.01 -8.37
N TRP A 239 -1.61 -14.14 -9.69
CA TRP A 239 -2.10 -15.30 -10.41
C TRP A 239 -1.18 -16.50 -10.22
N SER A 240 -1.77 -17.72 -10.25
CA SER A 240 -1.00 -18.92 -10.52
C SER A 240 -0.48 -18.90 -11.97
N ARG A 241 0.60 -19.64 -12.25
CA ARG A 241 1.19 -19.71 -13.59
C ARG A 241 0.22 -20.20 -14.67
N ASP A 242 -0.69 -21.08 -14.30
CA ASP A 242 -1.73 -21.63 -15.20
C ASP A 242 -3.03 -20.82 -15.24
N GLY A 243 -3.11 -19.71 -14.47
CA GLY A 243 -4.27 -18.84 -14.41
C GLY A 243 -5.49 -19.39 -13.68
N ARG A 244 -5.41 -20.59 -13.08
CA ARG A 244 -6.57 -21.22 -12.42
C ARG A 244 -6.79 -20.73 -10.99
N TRP A 245 -5.74 -20.20 -10.36
CA TRP A 245 -5.76 -19.77 -8.96
C TRP A 245 -5.28 -18.32 -8.81
N ILE A 246 -5.76 -17.70 -7.75
CA ILE A 246 -5.27 -16.42 -7.25
C ILE A 246 -4.74 -16.65 -5.83
N TYR A 247 -3.46 -16.33 -5.61
CA TYR A 247 -2.82 -16.28 -4.30
C TYR A 247 -2.89 -14.86 -3.75
N PHE A 248 -3.14 -14.69 -2.45
CA PHE A 248 -3.25 -13.37 -1.84
C PHE A 248 -2.96 -13.43 -0.34
N GLY A 249 -2.53 -12.29 0.21
CA GLY A 249 -2.41 -12.10 1.64
C GLY A 249 -3.76 -11.75 2.26
N SER A 250 -4.08 -12.33 3.43
CA SER A 250 -5.28 -11.95 4.19
C SER A 250 -5.06 -12.13 5.69
N ASN A 251 -5.56 -11.18 6.48
CA ASN A 251 -5.49 -11.21 7.93
C ASN A 251 -6.76 -11.79 8.60
N ARG A 252 -7.56 -12.57 7.87
CA ARG A 252 -8.83 -13.15 8.35
C ARG A 252 -8.69 -14.10 9.55
N THR A 253 -7.48 -14.61 9.81
CA THR A 253 -7.15 -15.44 10.98
C THR A 253 -6.51 -14.66 12.13
N GLY A 254 -6.48 -13.31 12.05
CA GLY A 254 -5.90 -12.43 13.06
C GLY A 254 -4.46 -11.99 12.77
N ARG A 255 -3.80 -12.61 11.79
CA ARG A 255 -2.51 -12.18 11.21
C ARG A 255 -2.50 -12.44 9.71
N ASP A 256 -1.55 -11.80 9.01
CA ASP A 256 -1.39 -11.99 7.57
C ASP A 256 -0.90 -13.41 7.28
N GLU A 257 -1.63 -14.11 6.40
CA GLU A 257 -1.31 -15.43 5.86
C GLU A 257 -1.56 -15.44 4.35
N VAL A 258 -0.87 -16.31 3.63
CA VAL A 258 -1.16 -16.56 2.22
C VAL A 258 -2.34 -17.49 2.07
N TRP A 259 -3.28 -17.07 1.25
CA TRP A 259 -4.47 -17.82 0.85
C TRP A 259 -4.48 -18.02 -0.65
N ARG A 260 -5.19 -19.02 -1.12
CA ARG A 260 -5.52 -19.16 -2.55
C ARG A 260 -7.03 -19.33 -2.75
N MET A 261 -7.52 -18.85 -3.87
CA MET A 261 -8.89 -19.07 -4.32
C MET A 261 -8.93 -19.40 -5.82
N PRO A 262 -9.98 -20.11 -6.32
CA PRO A 262 -10.15 -20.26 -7.76
C PRO A 262 -10.25 -18.89 -8.45
N ALA A 263 -9.63 -18.73 -9.61
CA ALA A 263 -9.66 -17.46 -10.36
C ALA A 263 -11.10 -17.07 -10.78
N ALA A 264 -11.97 -18.06 -10.98
CA ALA A 264 -13.40 -17.85 -11.25
C ALA A 264 -14.22 -17.43 -10.02
N GLY A 265 -13.58 -17.25 -8.86
CA GLY A 265 -14.24 -17.02 -7.57
C GLY A 265 -14.54 -18.34 -6.83
N GLY A 266 -14.75 -18.22 -5.52
CA GLY A 266 -15.04 -19.37 -4.66
C GLY A 266 -14.38 -19.27 -3.29
N PRO A 267 -14.57 -20.24 -2.40
CA PRO A 267 -14.04 -20.19 -1.05
C PRO A 267 -12.51 -20.25 -1.05
N PRO A 268 -11.83 -19.36 -0.31
CA PRO A 268 -10.39 -19.39 -0.20
C PRO A 268 -9.89 -20.51 0.70
N ILE A 269 -8.69 -21.01 0.40
CA ILE A 269 -7.98 -22.04 1.15
C ILE A 269 -6.70 -21.44 1.70
N GLN A 270 -6.44 -21.61 2.99
CA GLN A 270 -5.20 -21.14 3.65
C GLN A 270 -4.01 -22.01 3.24
N ILE A 271 -2.90 -21.37 2.84
CA ILE A 271 -1.66 -22.03 2.42
C ILE A 271 -0.61 -21.97 3.52
N THR A 272 -0.37 -20.79 4.11
CA THR A 272 0.65 -20.60 5.16
C THR A 272 0.04 -20.57 6.55
N ARG A 273 0.89 -20.81 7.57
CA ARG A 273 0.49 -20.80 8.98
C ARG A 273 1.49 -20.08 9.89
N ASN A 274 2.61 -19.60 9.33
CA ASN A 274 3.68 -18.90 10.05
C ASN A 274 3.87 -17.46 9.57
N GLY A 275 2.80 -16.89 9.04
CA GLY A 275 2.79 -15.58 8.40
C GLY A 275 2.89 -15.69 6.89
N GLY A 276 2.45 -14.65 6.19
CA GLY A 276 2.52 -14.59 4.73
C GLY A 276 1.76 -13.39 4.18
N ALA A 277 2.38 -12.68 3.24
CA ALA A 277 1.77 -11.53 2.58
C ALA A 277 1.72 -11.72 1.06
N ALA A 278 2.74 -11.30 0.32
CA ALA A 278 2.82 -11.49 -1.12
C ALA A 278 3.39 -12.88 -1.46
N ALA A 279 2.78 -13.59 -2.42
CA ALA A 279 3.23 -14.91 -2.83
C ALA A 279 3.30 -15.03 -4.36
N ILE A 280 4.38 -15.61 -4.87
CA ILE A 280 4.62 -15.81 -6.30
C ILE A 280 4.92 -17.28 -6.55
N GLU A 281 4.15 -17.89 -7.45
CA GLU A 281 4.34 -19.28 -7.87
C GLU A 281 5.52 -19.40 -8.82
N SER A 282 6.42 -20.34 -8.53
CA SER A 282 7.54 -20.66 -9.40
C SER A 282 7.31 -21.94 -10.22
N GLY A 283 8.18 -22.18 -11.20
CA GLY A 283 8.09 -23.36 -12.05
C GLY A 283 8.49 -24.68 -11.36
N ASP A 284 9.08 -24.62 -10.17
CA ASP A 284 9.53 -25.78 -9.40
C ASP A 284 8.45 -26.36 -8.45
N GLY A 285 7.22 -25.83 -8.51
CA GLY A 285 6.10 -26.30 -7.69
C GLY A 285 6.03 -25.69 -6.28
N PHE A 286 6.73 -24.58 -6.06
CA PHE A 286 6.70 -23.83 -4.82
C PHE A 286 6.08 -22.45 -4.98
N LEU A 287 5.50 -21.95 -3.89
CA LEU A 287 5.21 -20.54 -3.68
C LEU A 287 6.37 -19.94 -2.90
N TYR A 288 6.97 -18.89 -3.44
CA TYR A 288 7.87 -18.02 -2.69
C TYR A 288 7.07 -16.83 -2.17
N TYR A 289 7.18 -16.56 -0.88
CA TYR A 289 6.36 -15.54 -0.24
C TYR A 289 7.13 -14.74 0.80
N SER A 290 6.72 -13.48 0.99
CA SER A 290 7.17 -12.68 2.11
C SER A 290 6.41 -13.07 3.37
N ASN A 291 7.08 -13.24 4.51
CA ASN A 291 6.43 -13.74 5.72
C ASN A 291 5.58 -12.71 6.46
N HIS A 292 5.74 -11.42 6.19
CA HIS A 292 4.91 -10.34 6.73
C HIS A 292 5.03 -9.06 5.90
N THR A 293 4.13 -8.11 6.12
CA THR A 293 4.07 -6.82 5.42
C THR A 293 5.05 -5.78 5.94
N ALA A 294 5.59 -5.95 7.16
CA ALA A 294 6.54 -5.00 7.74
C ALA A 294 7.93 -5.10 7.11
N SER A 295 8.72 -4.05 7.24
CA SER A 295 10.13 -3.99 6.85
C SER A 295 11.04 -4.07 8.09
N PRO A 296 12.12 -4.87 8.07
CA PRO A 296 12.52 -5.85 7.07
C PRO A 296 11.66 -7.11 7.10
N SER A 297 11.47 -7.73 5.94
CA SER A 297 10.81 -9.03 5.79
C SER A 297 11.81 -10.12 5.37
N SER A 298 11.33 -11.34 5.28
CA SER A 298 12.11 -12.49 4.78
C SER A 298 11.32 -13.17 3.67
N ILE A 299 12.02 -13.80 2.72
CA ILE A 299 11.38 -14.64 1.72
C ILE A 299 11.42 -16.09 2.20
N TRP A 300 10.27 -16.71 2.16
CA TRP A 300 10.03 -18.12 2.51
C TRP A 300 9.52 -18.87 1.29
N ARG A 301 9.52 -20.18 1.34
CA ARG A 301 8.82 -21.01 0.36
C ARG A 301 7.96 -22.07 1.03
N VAL A 302 6.89 -22.45 0.32
CA VAL A 302 5.99 -23.54 0.70
C VAL A 302 5.53 -24.25 -0.59
N PRO A 303 5.29 -25.58 -0.59
CA PRO A 303 4.68 -26.23 -1.75
C PRO A 303 3.35 -25.56 -2.14
N VAL A 304 2.99 -25.51 -3.42
CA VAL A 304 1.77 -24.84 -3.93
C VAL A 304 0.48 -25.35 -3.28
N ASP A 305 0.48 -26.61 -2.81
CA ASP A 305 -0.64 -27.20 -2.10
C ASP A 305 -0.57 -27.09 -0.57
N GLY A 306 0.38 -26.29 -0.06
CA GLY A 306 0.67 -26.18 1.36
C GLY A 306 1.65 -27.24 1.86
N GLY A 307 2.08 -27.12 3.11
CA GLY A 307 3.03 -28.07 3.71
C GLY A 307 4.11 -27.37 4.54
N SER A 308 5.33 -27.90 4.50
CA SER A 308 6.45 -27.35 5.26
C SER A 308 6.90 -26.01 4.71
N GLU A 309 6.88 -25.00 5.56
CA GLU A 309 7.34 -23.65 5.26
C GLU A 309 8.82 -23.53 5.59
N VAL A 310 9.62 -23.06 4.64
CA VAL A 310 11.07 -22.94 4.76
C VAL A 310 11.53 -21.53 4.46
N ARG A 311 12.29 -20.92 5.38
CA ARG A 311 12.90 -19.61 5.18
C ARG A 311 14.08 -19.73 4.19
N ILE A 312 14.11 -18.84 3.20
CA ILE A 312 15.10 -18.85 2.10
C ILE A 312 16.11 -17.73 2.26
N VAL A 313 15.64 -16.47 2.42
CA VAL A 313 16.53 -15.31 2.49
C VAL A 313 15.94 -14.22 3.36
N ASP A 314 16.80 -13.51 4.09
CA ASP A 314 16.46 -12.40 4.97
C ASP A 314 16.82 -11.05 4.33
N GLY A 315 16.23 -9.98 4.89
CA GLY A 315 16.58 -8.60 4.56
C GLY A 315 15.84 -8.05 3.36
N LEU A 316 14.69 -8.63 3.01
CA LEU A 316 13.77 -8.05 2.03
C LEU A 316 13.27 -6.69 2.53
N SER A 317 13.40 -5.65 1.69
CA SER A 317 13.04 -4.29 2.06
C SER A 317 11.55 -4.09 2.31
N TYR A 318 10.69 -4.73 1.52
CA TYR A 318 9.24 -4.72 1.66
C TYR A 318 8.60 -5.95 1.04
N SER A 319 7.41 -6.33 1.50
CA SER A 319 6.74 -7.59 1.14
C SER A 319 6.62 -7.88 -0.35
N ILE A 320 6.43 -6.86 -1.19
CA ILE A 320 6.23 -7.00 -2.64
C ILE A 320 7.49 -6.72 -3.47
N ASN A 321 8.62 -6.43 -2.82
CA ASN A 321 9.85 -6.01 -3.50
C ASN A 321 10.72 -7.20 -3.88
N PHE A 322 10.10 -8.24 -4.43
CA PHE A 322 10.80 -9.39 -4.99
C PHE A 322 10.09 -9.93 -6.23
N ALA A 323 10.83 -10.65 -7.04
CA ALA A 323 10.36 -11.37 -8.21
C ALA A 323 11.00 -12.77 -8.27
N VAL A 324 10.28 -13.73 -8.82
CA VAL A 324 10.74 -15.11 -8.98
C VAL A 324 11.07 -15.34 -10.44
N GLY A 325 12.33 -15.68 -10.71
CA GLY A 325 12.83 -16.09 -12.01
C GLY A 325 13.07 -17.60 -12.08
N GLU A 326 13.48 -18.08 -13.25
CA GLU A 326 13.75 -19.52 -13.50
C GLU A 326 14.88 -20.08 -12.60
N ARG A 327 15.88 -19.28 -12.30
CA ARG A 327 17.05 -19.69 -11.51
C ARG A 327 17.02 -19.27 -10.06
N GLY A 328 16.15 -18.31 -9.69
CA GLY A 328 16.17 -17.79 -8.35
C GLY A 328 15.35 -16.53 -8.16
N LEU A 329 15.67 -15.82 -7.09
CA LEU A 329 14.90 -14.70 -6.58
C LEU A 329 15.67 -13.40 -6.82
N TYR A 330 15.02 -12.44 -7.43
CA TYR A 330 15.45 -11.04 -7.46
C TYR A 330 14.72 -10.31 -6.34
N PHE A 331 15.42 -9.54 -5.53
CA PHE A 331 14.77 -8.81 -4.45
C PHE A 331 15.54 -7.54 -4.07
N VAL A 332 14.81 -6.57 -3.59
CA VAL A 332 15.40 -5.35 -3.04
C VAL A 332 15.72 -5.59 -1.58
N ALA A 333 16.99 -5.58 -1.28
CA ALA A 333 17.50 -5.75 0.07
C ALA A 333 17.66 -4.40 0.77
N ILE A 334 17.47 -4.41 2.09
CA ILE A 334 17.83 -3.29 2.93
C ILE A 334 19.35 -3.11 2.86
N GLY A 335 19.79 -1.91 2.49
CA GLY A 335 21.19 -1.53 2.53
C GLY A 335 21.67 -1.17 3.94
N ASP A 336 22.92 -0.73 4.04
CA ASP A 336 23.51 -0.24 5.28
C ASP A 336 22.78 0.99 5.84
N THR A 337 22.08 1.71 4.97
CA THR A 337 21.13 2.77 5.30
C THR A 337 19.87 2.60 4.47
N ALA A 338 18.71 3.06 4.99
CA ALA A 338 17.42 2.98 4.30
C ALA A 338 17.42 3.66 2.91
N ASP A 339 18.29 4.66 2.72
CA ASP A 339 18.39 5.44 1.48
C ASP A 339 19.26 4.79 0.41
N LYS A 340 19.91 3.66 0.71
CA LYS A 340 20.83 2.96 -0.23
C LYS A 340 20.53 1.47 -0.31
N PRO A 341 19.35 1.08 -0.81
CA PRO A 341 19.02 -0.31 -0.99
C PRO A 341 19.89 -0.95 -2.10
N SER A 342 19.95 -2.28 -2.12
CA SER A 342 20.54 -3.03 -3.22
C SER A 342 19.50 -3.92 -3.88
N LEU A 343 19.65 -4.14 -5.18
CA LEU A 343 18.99 -5.22 -5.88
C LEU A 343 19.91 -6.44 -5.81
N ASP A 344 19.43 -7.48 -5.18
CA ASP A 344 20.16 -8.72 -4.98
C ASP A 344 19.50 -9.87 -5.75
N PHE A 345 20.32 -10.87 -6.08
CA PHE A 345 19.87 -12.14 -6.64
C PHE A 345 20.26 -13.27 -5.69
N PHE A 346 19.32 -14.17 -5.44
CA PHE A 346 19.55 -15.41 -4.70
C PHE A 346 19.32 -16.59 -5.64
N ASP A 347 20.39 -17.34 -5.92
CA ASP A 347 20.34 -18.56 -6.73
C ASP A 347 19.82 -19.72 -5.86
N VAL A 348 18.65 -20.24 -6.21
CA VAL A 348 17.95 -21.25 -5.41
C VAL A 348 18.71 -22.61 -5.44
N ALA A 349 19.39 -22.93 -6.53
CA ALA A 349 20.10 -24.20 -6.67
C ALA A 349 21.40 -24.24 -5.84
N THR A 350 22.11 -23.12 -5.78
CA THR A 350 23.40 -23.03 -5.07
C THR A 350 23.29 -22.44 -3.67
N GLY A 351 22.18 -21.78 -3.34
CA GLY A 351 22.00 -21.05 -2.09
C GLY A 351 22.87 -19.77 -2.00
N GLN A 352 23.44 -19.32 -3.12
CA GLN A 352 24.30 -18.14 -3.12
C GLN A 352 23.50 -16.86 -3.36
N ARG A 353 23.80 -15.84 -2.55
CA ARG A 353 23.31 -14.48 -2.72
C ARG A 353 24.40 -13.60 -3.33
N SER A 354 24.02 -12.77 -4.29
CA SER A 354 24.90 -11.79 -4.93
C SER A 354 24.18 -10.46 -5.12
N THR A 355 24.88 -9.36 -4.90
CA THR A 355 24.38 -8.03 -5.20
C THR A 355 24.57 -7.74 -6.68
N LEU A 356 23.50 -7.45 -7.39
CA LEU A 356 23.50 -7.09 -8.81
C LEU A 356 23.83 -5.62 -9.00
N VAL A 357 23.17 -4.74 -8.21
CA VAL A 357 23.39 -3.30 -8.29
C VAL A 357 23.07 -2.66 -6.94
N ARG A 358 23.83 -1.63 -6.56
CA ARG A 358 23.48 -0.70 -5.46
C ARG A 358 22.68 0.43 -6.06
N LEU A 359 21.50 0.68 -5.54
CA LEU A 359 20.64 1.75 -6.01
C LEU A 359 21.07 3.09 -5.38
N ASP A 360 21.16 4.11 -6.19
CA ASP A 360 21.49 5.49 -5.78
C ASP A 360 20.26 6.30 -5.34
N LYS A 361 19.07 5.73 -5.56
CA LYS A 361 17.77 6.29 -5.17
C LYS A 361 17.05 5.35 -4.22
N PRO A 362 16.22 5.88 -3.31
CA PRO A 362 15.35 5.05 -2.49
C PRO A 362 14.41 4.21 -3.36
N PHE A 363 14.22 2.97 -2.98
CA PHE A 363 13.24 2.08 -3.62
C PHE A 363 11.86 2.32 -3.03
N TRP A 364 10.84 2.25 -3.89
CA TRP A 364 9.47 2.34 -3.43
C TRP A 364 8.76 0.98 -3.48
N PHE A 365 7.55 0.90 -4.03
CA PHE A 365 6.76 -0.32 -4.01
C PHE A 365 6.71 -1.02 -5.36
N GLY A 366 7.02 -2.30 -5.33
CA GLY A 366 6.81 -3.23 -6.41
C GLY A 366 7.94 -3.24 -7.45
N MET A 367 8.22 -4.44 -7.90
CA MET A 367 9.12 -4.70 -9.01
C MET A 367 8.50 -5.76 -9.92
N ALA A 368 8.85 -5.75 -11.20
CA ALA A 368 8.40 -6.72 -12.16
C ALA A 368 9.54 -7.27 -13.01
N LEU A 369 9.60 -8.59 -13.11
CA LEU A 369 10.51 -9.27 -14.03
C LEU A 369 9.85 -9.34 -15.41
N ALA A 370 10.58 -8.92 -16.44
CA ALA A 370 10.10 -8.99 -17.81
C ALA A 370 9.98 -10.45 -18.28
N PRO A 371 9.03 -10.79 -19.15
CA PRO A 371 8.99 -12.08 -19.81
C PRO A 371 10.33 -12.41 -20.48
N GLY A 372 10.83 -13.62 -20.23
CA GLY A 372 12.16 -14.05 -20.69
C GLY A 372 13.33 -13.44 -19.90
N GLU A 373 13.07 -12.85 -18.75
CA GLU A 373 14.06 -12.37 -17.76
C GLU A 373 15.12 -11.41 -18.33
N ARG A 374 14.76 -10.57 -19.31
CA ARG A 374 15.68 -9.65 -19.98
C ARG A 374 15.89 -8.35 -19.21
N SER A 375 14.93 -7.98 -18.36
CA SER A 375 15.00 -6.78 -17.57
C SER A 375 14.07 -6.86 -16.34
N LEU A 376 14.33 -5.96 -15.40
CA LEU A 376 13.47 -5.69 -14.23
C LEU A 376 12.94 -4.26 -14.32
N LEU A 377 11.68 -4.07 -14.02
CA LEU A 377 11.12 -2.75 -13.68
C LEU A 377 11.21 -2.54 -12.18
N LEU A 378 11.61 -1.36 -11.81
CA LEU A 378 11.80 -0.91 -10.43
C LEU A 378 11.06 0.42 -10.24
N SER A 379 10.33 0.58 -9.16
CA SER A 379 9.80 1.89 -8.76
C SER A 379 10.80 2.57 -7.84
N LEU A 380 11.42 3.67 -8.30
CA LEU A 380 12.41 4.43 -7.55
C LEU A 380 11.90 5.84 -7.26
N VAL A 381 12.23 6.35 -6.07
CA VAL A 381 11.85 7.70 -5.63
C VAL A 381 12.78 8.73 -6.23
N ASP A 382 12.25 9.64 -7.03
CA ASP A 382 12.99 10.77 -7.60
C ASP A 382 13.08 11.94 -6.64
N SER A 383 11.97 12.24 -5.97
CA SER A 383 11.93 13.23 -4.92
C SER A 383 10.86 12.91 -3.87
N ALA A 384 11.14 13.23 -2.63
CA ALA A 384 10.17 13.14 -1.55
C ALA A 384 10.41 14.25 -0.54
N GLY A 385 9.36 14.72 0.07
CA GLY A 385 9.46 15.77 1.07
C GLY A 385 8.11 16.10 1.70
N SER A 386 8.10 17.21 2.41
CA SER A 386 6.88 17.75 2.99
C SER A 386 6.87 19.27 2.85
N ASN A 387 5.71 19.78 2.49
CA ASN A 387 5.43 21.22 2.47
C ASN A 387 4.61 21.60 3.68
N LEU A 388 4.90 22.72 4.29
CA LEU A 388 4.06 23.29 5.32
C LEU A 388 2.99 24.15 4.65
N MET A 389 1.73 23.78 4.85
CA MET A 389 0.57 24.43 4.26
C MET A 389 -0.17 25.23 5.32
N LEU A 390 -0.63 26.42 4.95
CA LEU A 390 -1.41 27.29 5.81
C LEU A 390 -2.80 27.55 5.21
N VAL A 391 -3.82 27.35 6.01
CA VAL A 391 -5.21 27.77 5.72
C VAL A 391 -5.57 28.89 6.66
N ASP A 392 -5.75 30.10 6.12
CA ASP A 392 -6.22 31.25 6.90
C ASP A 392 -7.74 31.20 7.05
N ARG A 393 -8.23 31.64 8.22
CA ARG A 393 -9.65 31.72 8.56
C ARG A 393 -10.38 30.38 8.47
N PHE A 394 -9.74 29.34 8.95
CA PHE A 394 -10.40 28.05 9.15
C PHE A 394 -11.44 28.20 10.28
N PRO A 395 -12.72 27.78 10.07
CA PRO A 395 -13.80 27.97 11.02
C PRO A 395 -13.62 27.20 12.32
#